data_792dc838d52d51f8420a41ccdd003aef
#
_entry.id   792dc838d52d51f8420a41ccdd003aef
#
_cell.length_a   1.000
_cell.length_b   1.000
_cell.length_c   1.000
_cell.angle_alpha   90.00
_cell.angle_beta   90.00
_cell.angle_gamma   90.00
#
_symmetry.space_group_name_H-M   'P 1'
#
loop_
_entity.id
_entity.type
_entity.pdbx_description
1 polymer ?
#
loop_
_entity_poly.entity_id
_entity_poly.type
_entity_poly.pdbx_seq_one_letter_code
_entity_poly.pdbx_strand_id
1 'polypeptide(L)'
;MIKVEHICKTYKVAKRKAGLREACKSLFSREYEEIRALDDVSFTIRDGEMIGYMGPNGAGKSSTIKVLSGILTPDGGTCTTDGLVPWKDRKQHVARIGVVFGQRSQLWWDIPVIDSFELLRDIYSVPAARYRQNLDELTALLQLEELLKTPTRQLSLGQRMRCELAASLLYSPSILFLDEPTIGLDAVSKLAVRDFVKRMNREHGTTVILTTHDMQDISALAQRVILIGRGRILLDGTLEDIRRAGGNESDVDQAVANLYHKLDIL
;
A
#
# COMPACT_ATOMS: atom_id res chain seq x y z
N MET A 1 13.89 9.40 0.13
CA MET A 1 13.83 9.10 -1.32
C MET A 1 13.76 7.59 -1.54
N ILE A 2 12.86 7.13 -2.43
CA ILE A 2 12.73 5.73 -2.82
C ILE A 2 13.28 5.56 -4.23
N LYS A 3 14.17 4.60 -4.45
CA LYS A 3 14.73 4.27 -5.76
C LYS A 3 14.54 2.78 -6.02
N VAL A 4 13.92 2.45 -7.13
CA VAL A 4 13.62 1.09 -7.59
C VAL A 4 14.24 0.91 -8.97
N GLU A 5 15.05 -0.12 -9.16
CA GLU A 5 15.77 -0.37 -10.41
C GLU A 5 15.68 -1.84 -10.77
N HIS A 6 15.06 -2.11 -11.91
CA HIS A 6 14.97 -3.43 -12.55
C HIS A 6 14.42 -4.53 -11.62
N ILE A 7 13.47 -4.21 -10.73
CA ILE A 7 12.89 -5.16 -9.80
C ILE A 7 12.08 -6.23 -10.56
N CYS A 8 12.44 -7.48 -10.29
CA CYS A 8 11.74 -8.65 -10.81
C CYS A 8 11.26 -9.54 -9.65
N LYS A 9 10.05 -10.11 -9.80
CA LYS A 9 9.52 -11.11 -8.86
C LYS A 9 8.63 -12.13 -9.55
N THR A 10 8.98 -13.40 -9.41
CA THR A 10 8.24 -14.54 -9.94
C THR A 10 7.73 -15.43 -8.81
N TYR A 11 6.47 -15.79 -8.85
CA TYR A 11 5.87 -16.76 -7.94
C TYR A 11 5.72 -18.12 -8.65
N LYS A 12 6.09 -19.20 -7.95
CA LYS A 12 5.84 -20.57 -8.39
C LYS A 12 4.56 -21.06 -7.72
N VAL A 13 3.50 -21.18 -8.50
CA VAL A 13 2.18 -21.64 -8.04
C VAL A 13 1.96 -23.06 -8.50
N ALA A 14 1.70 -23.99 -7.56
CA ALA A 14 1.43 -25.37 -7.91
C ALA A 14 0.10 -25.47 -8.67
N LYS A 15 0.12 -26.06 -9.87
CA LYS A 15 -1.09 -26.39 -10.64
C LYS A 15 -1.85 -27.50 -9.92
N ARG A 16 -2.99 -27.15 -9.30
CA ARG A 16 -3.90 -28.14 -8.71
C ARG A 16 -4.99 -28.48 -9.73
N LYS A 17 -4.99 -29.71 -10.21
CA LYS A 17 -6.12 -30.27 -10.96
C LYS A 17 -7.17 -30.81 -9.98
N ALA A 18 -8.45 -30.57 -10.23
CA ALA A 18 -9.52 -31.06 -9.39
C ALA A 18 -9.64 -32.59 -9.50
N GLY A 19 -9.83 -33.30 -8.37
CA GLY A 19 -10.04 -34.76 -8.31
C GLY A 19 -9.10 -35.47 -7.36
N LEU A 20 -9.61 -36.48 -6.63
CA LEU A 20 -8.86 -37.27 -5.65
C LEU A 20 -7.66 -38.01 -6.27
N ARG A 21 -7.79 -38.52 -7.50
CA ARG A 21 -6.71 -39.18 -8.23
C ARG A 21 -5.56 -38.22 -8.58
N GLU A 22 -5.90 -36.99 -8.97
CA GLU A 22 -4.91 -35.94 -9.27
C GLU A 22 -4.27 -35.41 -7.98
N ALA A 23 -4.99 -35.36 -6.86
CA ALA A 23 -4.42 -35.03 -5.56
C ALA A 23 -3.35 -36.05 -5.12
N CYS A 24 -3.58 -37.35 -5.34
CA CYS A 24 -2.56 -38.40 -5.08
C CYS A 24 -1.35 -38.31 -6.02
N LYS A 25 -1.56 -37.99 -7.31
CA LYS A 25 -0.46 -37.77 -8.26
C LYS A 25 0.38 -36.55 -7.91
N SER A 26 -0.26 -35.48 -7.40
CA SER A 26 0.42 -34.22 -7.01
C SER A 26 1.37 -34.38 -5.81
N LEU A 27 1.28 -35.47 -5.07
CA LEU A 27 2.24 -35.82 -4.01
C LEU A 27 3.60 -36.26 -4.57
N PHE A 28 3.62 -36.85 -5.78
CA PHE A 28 4.82 -37.36 -6.42
C PHE A 28 5.36 -36.53 -7.57
N SER A 29 4.51 -35.67 -8.20
CA SER A 29 4.89 -34.78 -9.29
C SER A 29 4.12 -33.47 -9.18
N ARG A 30 4.80 -32.38 -8.80
CA ARG A 30 4.22 -31.04 -8.72
C ARG A 30 4.57 -30.28 -10.01
N GLU A 31 3.57 -30.04 -10.84
CA GLU A 31 3.68 -29.06 -11.92
C GLU A 31 3.52 -27.66 -11.32
N TYR A 32 4.46 -26.76 -11.62
CA TYR A 32 4.41 -25.37 -11.20
C TYR A 32 4.13 -24.48 -12.40
N GLU A 33 3.31 -23.48 -12.19
CA GLU A 33 3.16 -22.33 -13.08
C GLU A 33 3.95 -21.16 -12.53
N GLU A 34 4.73 -20.53 -13.35
CA GLU A 34 5.47 -19.34 -12.97
C GLU A 34 4.64 -18.10 -13.32
N ILE A 35 4.30 -17.32 -12.29
CA ILE A 35 3.59 -16.05 -12.41
C ILE A 35 4.60 -14.94 -12.16
N ARG A 36 4.97 -14.20 -13.21
CA ARG A 36 5.85 -13.06 -13.12
C ARG A 36 5.05 -11.85 -12.63
N ALA A 37 5.09 -11.62 -11.32
CA ALA A 37 4.33 -10.56 -10.66
C ALA A 37 4.96 -9.18 -10.82
N LEU A 38 6.30 -9.09 -10.92
CA LEU A 38 7.05 -7.89 -11.26
C LEU A 38 8.08 -8.27 -12.33
N ASP A 39 8.16 -7.46 -13.38
CA ASP A 39 8.98 -7.68 -14.54
C ASP A 39 9.64 -6.38 -14.98
N ASP A 40 10.86 -6.16 -14.54
CA ASP A 40 11.69 -4.99 -14.86
C ASP A 40 11.08 -3.65 -14.40
N VAL A 41 10.61 -3.60 -13.15
CA VAL A 41 10.00 -2.40 -12.56
C VAL A 41 11.08 -1.43 -12.11
N SER A 42 11.05 -0.20 -12.64
CA SER A 42 12.00 0.87 -12.30
C SER A 42 11.29 2.21 -12.15
N PHE A 43 11.48 2.89 -11.02
CA PHE A 43 10.98 4.25 -10.76
C PHE A 43 11.71 4.88 -9.57
N THR A 44 11.55 6.19 -9.42
CA THR A 44 12.07 6.94 -8.27
C THR A 44 10.99 7.83 -7.69
N ILE A 45 10.90 7.91 -6.34
CA ILE A 45 9.99 8.79 -5.62
C ILE A 45 10.81 9.72 -4.73
N ARG A 46 10.55 11.02 -4.81
CA ARG A 46 11.21 12.04 -4.01
C ARG A 46 10.61 12.11 -2.62
N ASP A 47 11.37 12.66 -1.68
CA ASP A 47 10.85 12.91 -0.33
C ASP A 47 9.69 13.90 -0.37
N GLY A 48 8.64 13.62 0.41
CA GLY A 48 7.41 14.41 0.45
C GLY A 48 6.51 14.25 -0.78
N GLU A 49 6.88 13.45 -1.78
CA GLU A 49 6.02 13.19 -2.95
C GLU A 49 4.84 12.29 -2.56
N MET A 50 3.66 12.59 -3.10
CA MET A 50 2.48 11.73 -2.98
C MET A 50 2.11 11.18 -4.35
N ILE A 51 2.25 9.85 -4.51
CA ILE A 51 2.00 9.17 -5.77
C ILE A 51 0.83 8.19 -5.68
N GLY A 52 0.10 8.08 -6.79
CA GLY A 52 -0.83 7.00 -7.04
C GLY A 52 -0.14 5.86 -7.79
N TYR A 53 -0.22 4.64 -7.25
CA TYR A 53 0.31 3.44 -7.91
C TYR A 53 -0.85 2.56 -8.35
N MET A 54 -1.19 2.63 -9.62
CA MET A 54 -2.43 2.12 -10.19
C MET A 54 -2.23 0.90 -11.06
N GLY A 55 -3.28 0.09 -11.17
CA GLY A 55 -3.30 -1.07 -12.07
C GLY A 55 -4.48 -1.98 -11.79
N PRO A 56 -4.84 -2.89 -12.72
CA PRO A 56 -5.88 -3.88 -12.49
C PRO A 56 -5.48 -4.89 -11.40
N ASN A 57 -6.43 -5.72 -11.00
CA ASN A 57 -6.15 -6.80 -10.07
C ASN A 57 -5.12 -7.76 -10.68
N GLY A 58 -4.12 -8.15 -9.88
CA GLY A 58 -3.01 -8.99 -10.36
C GLY A 58 -1.89 -8.25 -11.11
N ALA A 59 -1.99 -6.92 -11.33
CA ALA A 59 -0.98 -6.15 -12.05
C ALA A 59 0.39 -6.07 -11.36
N GLY A 60 0.49 -6.40 -10.07
CA GLY A 60 1.73 -6.34 -9.30
C GLY A 60 1.75 -5.28 -8.18
N LYS A 61 0.68 -4.48 -7.98
CA LYS A 61 0.62 -3.40 -6.99
C LYS A 61 1.06 -3.84 -5.59
N SER A 62 0.34 -4.79 -4.99
CA SER A 62 0.66 -5.27 -3.64
C SER A 62 2.01 -6.01 -3.57
N SER A 63 2.50 -6.59 -4.68
CA SER A 63 3.85 -7.16 -4.73
C SER A 63 4.91 -6.07 -4.65
N THR A 64 4.71 -4.94 -5.33
CA THR A 64 5.58 -3.76 -5.24
C THR A 64 5.59 -3.22 -3.80
N ILE A 65 4.44 -2.99 -3.19
CA ILE A 65 4.36 -2.53 -1.79
C ILE A 65 5.07 -3.49 -0.83
N LYS A 66 4.92 -4.80 -1.01
CA LYS A 66 5.61 -5.81 -0.19
C LYS A 66 7.14 -5.79 -0.37
N VAL A 67 7.64 -5.50 -1.57
CA VAL A 67 9.09 -5.31 -1.81
C VAL A 67 9.56 -4.03 -1.11
N LEU A 68 8.87 -2.92 -1.31
CA LEU A 68 9.20 -1.62 -0.72
C LEU A 68 9.13 -1.63 0.81
N SER A 69 8.21 -2.38 1.39
CA SER A 69 8.07 -2.54 2.85
C SER A 69 9.01 -3.60 3.45
N GLY A 70 9.83 -4.30 2.63
CA GLY A 70 10.76 -5.31 3.09
C GLY A 70 10.11 -6.64 3.50
N ILE A 71 8.80 -6.83 3.20
CA ILE A 71 8.09 -8.10 3.42
C ILE A 71 8.52 -9.15 2.40
N LEU A 72 8.80 -8.70 1.18
CA LEU A 72 9.15 -9.56 0.05
C LEU A 72 10.54 -9.21 -0.47
N THR A 73 11.39 -10.23 -0.63
CA THR A 73 12.67 -10.10 -1.32
C THR A 73 12.44 -10.32 -2.82
N PRO A 74 12.86 -9.41 -3.69
CA PRO A 74 12.78 -9.59 -5.14
C PRO A 74 13.76 -10.68 -5.61
N ASP A 75 13.56 -11.19 -6.82
CA ASP A 75 14.42 -12.18 -7.44
C ASP A 75 15.57 -11.51 -8.23
N GLY A 76 15.41 -10.23 -8.59
CA GLY A 76 16.42 -9.42 -9.27
C GLY A 76 16.16 -7.94 -9.09
N GLY A 77 17.14 -7.11 -9.47
CA GLY A 77 17.10 -5.67 -9.35
C GLY A 77 17.54 -5.14 -7.99
N THR A 78 17.43 -3.82 -7.80
CA THR A 78 17.80 -3.13 -6.57
C THR A 78 16.68 -2.20 -6.12
N CYS A 79 16.55 -2.06 -4.80
CA CYS A 79 15.62 -1.11 -4.18
C CYS A 79 16.28 -0.47 -2.97
N THR A 80 16.19 0.85 -2.88
CA THR A 80 16.59 1.58 -1.68
C THR A 80 15.48 2.53 -1.24
N THR A 81 15.29 2.61 0.07
CA THR A 81 14.35 3.52 0.73
C THR A 81 15.12 4.28 1.80
N ASP A 82 15.28 5.59 1.64
CA ASP A 82 16.14 6.43 2.48
C ASP A 82 17.55 5.85 2.65
N GLY A 83 18.13 5.34 1.56
CA GLY A 83 19.44 4.71 1.54
C GLY A 83 19.52 3.31 2.13
N LEU A 84 18.43 2.76 2.67
CA LEU A 84 18.34 1.40 3.22
C LEU A 84 17.81 0.42 2.17
N VAL A 85 18.33 -0.79 2.15
CA VAL A 85 17.77 -1.89 1.36
C VAL A 85 16.70 -2.61 2.18
N PRO A 86 15.40 -2.54 1.81
CA PRO A 86 14.27 -2.95 2.67
C PRO A 86 14.38 -4.34 3.30
N TRP A 87 14.88 -5.33 2.56
CA TRP A 87 15.00 -6.72 3.03
C TRP A 87 16.33 -7.03 3.72
N LYS A 88 17.38 -6.18 3.56
CA LYS A 88 18.67 -6.32 4.23
C LYS A 88 18.71 -5.54 5.54
N ASP A 89 18.28 -4.28 5.50
CA ASP A 89 18.32 -3.35 6.63
C ASP A 89 16.98 -3.31 7.37
N ARG A 90 16.28 -4.44 7.45
CA ARG A 90 14.86 -4.56 7.81
C ARG A 90 14.50 -3.84 9.10
N LYS A 91 15.29 -4.00 10.17
CA LYS A 91 15.00 -3.38 11.47
C LYS A 91 15.01 -1.85 11.41
N GLN A 92 15.99 -1.27 10.71
CA GLN A 92 16.08 0.18 10.54
C GLN A 92 15.02 0.69 9.56
N HIS A 93 14.75 -0.07 8.51
CA HIS A 93 13.78 0.28 7.48
C HIS A 93 12.34 0.32 8.04
N VAL A 94 11.89 -0.71 8.76
CA VAL A 94 10.51 -0.75 9.28
C VAL A 94 10.23 0.34 10.31
N ALA A 95 11.25 0.86 11.00
CA ALA A 95 11.10 1.98 11.91
C ALA A 95 10.85 3.33 11.20
N ARG A 96 11.06 3.40 9.89
CA ARG A 96 10.92 4.63 9.07
C ARG A 96 9.70 4.61 8.16
N ILE A 97 9.02 3.49 8.05
CA ILE A 97 7.87 3.32 7.18
C ILE A 97 6.60 3.02 7.97
N GLY A 98 5.48 3.62 7.58
CA GLY A 98 4.14 3.19 7.96
C GLY A 98 3.53 2.38 6.82
N VAL A 99 2.82 1.30 7.14
CA VAL A 99 2.15 0.48 6.13
C VAL A 99 0.72 0.19 6.57
N VAL A 100 -0.24 0.45 5.70
CA VAL A 100 -1.65 0.09 5.91
C VAL A 100 -2.09 -0.80 4.75
N PHE A 101 -2.56 -2.01 5.08
CA PHE A 101 -3.17 -2.93 4.12
C PHE A 101 -4.69 -2.92 4.32
N GLY A 102 -5.46 -2.51 3.30
CA GLY A 102 -6.92 -2.36 3.43
C GLY A 102 -7.67 -3.62 3.89
N GLN A 103 -7.13 -4.80 3.58
CA GLN A 103 -7.74 -6.08 3.94
C GLN A 103 -7.08 -6.79 5.13
N ARG A 104 -6.02 -6.24 5.71
CA ARG A 104 -5.30 -6.83 6.84
C ARG A 104 -5.18 -5.82 7.96
N SER A 105 -5.38 -6.27 9.19
CA SER A 105 -5.21 -5.45 10.37
C SER A 105 -3.84 -5.67 11.01
N GLN A 106 -3.19 -4.58 11.43
CA GLN A 106 -2.05 -4.61 12.32
C GLN A 106 -2.49 -4.49 13.80
N LEU A 107 -3.76 -4.13 14.04
CA LEU A 107 -4.35 -4.09 15.37
C LEU A 107 -4.71 -5.50 15.83
N TRP A 108 -4.53 -5.77 17.12
CA TRP A 108 -4.92 -7.03 17.72
C TRP A 108 -6.44 -7.13 17.86
N TRP A 109 -7.00 -8.23 17.39
CA TRP A 109 -8.43 -8.41 17.14
C TRP A 109 -9.30 -8.33 18.42
N ASP A 110 -8.84 -8.94 19.51
CA ASP A 110 -9.61 -9.13 20.72
C ASP A 110 -9.35 -8.11 21.85
N ILE A 111 -8.40 -7.22 21.69
CA ILE A 111 -8.04 -6.21 22.69
C ILE A 111 -8.49 -4.80 22.24
N PRO A 112 -8.66 -3.86 23.20
CA PRO A 112 -8.90 -2.45 22.89
C PRO A 112 -7.85 -1.85 21.97
N VAL A 113 -8.26 -0.89 21.14
CA VAL A 113 -7.35 -0.18 20.21
C VAL A 113 -6.16 0.42 20.96
N ILE A 114 -6.39 1.04 22.13
CA ILE A 114 -5.32 1.67 22.90
C ILE A 114 -4.24 0.68 23.33
N ASP A 115 -4.62 -0.56 23.66
CA ASP A 115 -3.66 -1.60 24.05
C ASP A 115 -2.80 -2.01 22.85
N SER A 116 -3.41 -2.07 21.64
CA SER A 116 -2.67 -2.27 20.40
C SER A 116 -1.68 -1.13 20.14
N PHE A 117 -2.06 0.11 20.41
CA PHE A 117 -1.19 1.27 20.25
C PHE A 117 -0.02 1.25 21.25
N GLU A 118 -0.26 0.83 22.49
CA GLU A 118 0.80 0.67 23.49
C GLU A 118 1.80 -0.43 23.10
N LEU A 119 1.30 -1.55 22.57
CA LEU A 119 2.15 -2.61 22.06
C LEU A 119 3.02 -2.11 20.87
N LEU A 120 2.46 -1.32 19.98
CA LEU A 120 3.22 -0.71 18.88
C LEU A 120 4.27 0.28 19.40
N ARG A 121 3.93 1.11 20.42
CA ARG A 121 4.91 1.97 21.09
C ARG A 121 6.14 1.17 21.55
N ASP A 122 5.89 0.04 22.19
CA ASP A 122 6.96 -0.79 22.77
C ASP A 122 7.75 -1.52 21.66
N ILE A 123 7.08 -2.06 20.65
CA ILE A 123 7.72 -2.70 19.47
C ILE A 123 8.66 -1.73 18.75
N TYR A 124 8.21 -0.49 18.54
CA TYR A 124 8.99 0.54 17.84
C TYR A 124 9.85 1.37 18.79
N SER A 125 9.84 1.06 20.10
CA SER A 125 10.60 1.77 21.15
C SER A 125 10.38 3.29 21.11
N VAL A 126 9.11 3.72 20.94
CA VAL A 126 8.76 5.14 20.86
C VAL A 126 8.86 5.77 22.27
N PRO A 127 9.63 6.86 22.44
CA PRO A 127 9.72 7.54 23.73
C PRO A 127 8.35 7.99 24.24
N ALA A 128 8.08 7.83 25.54
CA ALA A 128 6.75 8.06 26.14
C ALA A 128 6.18 9.47 25.87
N ALA A 129 7.03 10.50 25.88
CA ALA A 129 6.61 11.88 25.58
C ALA A 129 6.14 12.02 24.12
N ARG A 130 6.91 11.46 23.17
CA ARG A 130 6.58 11.48 21.75
C ARG A 130 5.33 10.66 21.45
N TYR A 131 5.20 9.49 22.08
CA TYR A 131 4.01 8.65 21.95
C TYR A 131 2.75 9.40 22.38
N ARG A 132 2.77 10.08 23.53
CA ARG A 132 1.61 10.86 24.02
C ARG A 132 1.26 11.97 23.02
N GLN A 133 2.24 12.74 22.58
CA GLN A 133 2.03 13.81 21.61
C GLN A 133 1.40 13.27 20.31
N ASN A 134 1.96 12.21 19.73
CA ASN A 134 1.43 11.62 18.53
C ASN A 134 0.03 11.01 18.74
N LEU A 135 -0.19 10.35 19.88
CA LEU A 135 -1.50 9.78 20.21
C LEU A 135 -2.57 10.86 20.32
N ASP A 136 -2.31 11.95 21.04
CA ASP A 136 -3.24 13.07 21.21
C ASP A 136 -3.57 13.72 19.86
N GLU A 137 -2.55 13.98 19.04
CA GLU A 137 -2.71 14.54 17.69
C GLU A 137 -3.53 13.61 16.79
N LEU A 138 -3.15 12.34 16.69
CA LEU A 138 -3.83 11.36 15.83
C LEU A 138 -5.26 11.07 16.31
N THR A 139 -5.48 11.06 17.62
CA THR A 139 -6.82 10.89 18.21
C THR A 139 -7.74 12.03 17.79
N ALA A 140 -7.28 13.28 17.92
CA ALA A 140 -8.07 14.45 17.50
C ALA A 140 -8.30 14.47 15.98
N LEU A 141 -7.27 14.19 15.18
CA LEU A 141 -7.35 14.24 13.71
C LEU A 141 -8.27 13.16 13.12
N LEU A 142 -8.24 11.98 13.70
CA LEU A 142 -8.99 10.80 13.20
C LEU A 142 -10.26 10.51 14.03
N GLN A 143 -10.57 11.37 15.03
CA GLN A 143 -11.75 11.23 15.91
C GLN A 143 -11.82 9.85 16.54
N LEU A 144 -10.78 9.49 17.31
CA LEU A 144 -10.62 8.15 17.88
C LEU A 144 -11.06 8.05 19.34
N GLU A 145 -11.45 9.16 20.00
CA GLU A 145 -11.72 9.24 21.45
C GLU A 145 -12.61 8.10 21.95
N GLU A 146 -13.72 7.85 21.27
CA GLU A 146 -14.68 6.81 21.61
C GLU A 146 -14.22 5.40 21.20
N LEU A 147 -13.27 5.32 20.27
CA LEU A 147 -12.80 4.06 19.70
C LEU A 147 -11.65 3.42 20.48
N LEU A 148 -10.86 4.23 21.20
CA LEU A 148 -9.64 3.78 21.87
C LEU A 148 -9.88 2.62 22.85
N LYS A 149 -11.01 2.62 23.55
CA LYS A 149 -11.38 1.58 24.54
C LYS A 149 -12.17 0.42 23.93
N THR A 150 -12.45 0.46 22.63
CA THR A 150 -13.25 -0.55 21.94
C THR A 150 -12.34 -1.65 21.40
N PRO A 151 -12.65 -2.94 21.60
CA PRO A 151 -11.93 -4.03 20.95
C PRO A 151 -12.02 -3.93 19.43
N THR A 152 -10.91 -4.17 18.74
CA THR A 152 -10.80 -4.02 17.26
C THR A 152 -11.90 -4.75 16.50
N ARG A 153 -12.32 -5.94 16.95
CA ARG A 153 -13.40 -6.74 16.34
C ARG A 153 -14.77 -6.08 16.33
N GLN A 154 -15.00 -5.09 17.19
CA GLN A 154 -16.30 -4.39 17.33
C GLN A 154 -16.37 -3.13 16.45
N LEU A 155 -15.25 -2.72 15.85
CA LEU A 155 -15.19 -1.54 15.00
C LEU A 155 -15.82 -1.81 13.62
N SER A 156 -16.54 -0.82 13.09
CA SER A 156 -16.88 -0.80 11.68
C SER A 156 -15.62 -0.75 10.81
N LEU A 157 -15.73 -1.05 9.52
CA LEU A 157 -14.58 -1.02 8.61
C LEU A 157 -13.95 0.38 8.56
N GLY A 158 -14.75 1.44 8.50
CA GLY A 158 -14.26 2.83 8.49
C GLY A 158 -13.60 3.23 9.82
N GLN A 159 -14.20 2.85 10.96
CA GLN A 159 -13.59 3.06 12.28
C GLN A 159 -12.25 2.33 12.40
N ARG A 160 -12.21 1.07 11.96
CA ARG A 160 -10.98 0.28 11.95
C ARG A 160 -9.91 0.92 11.07
N MET A 161 -10.26 1.39 9.88
CA MET A 161 -9.31 2.05 8.98
C MET A 161 -8.69 3.31 9.60
N ARG A 162 -9.49 4.12 10.30
CA ARG A 162 -8.96 5.28 11.04
C ARG A 162 -7.96 4.87 12.12
N CYS A 163 -8.26 3.82 12.86
CA CYS A 163 -7.34 3.27 13.86
C CYS A 163 -6.07 2.67 13.23
N GLU A 164 -6.17 2.00 12.07
CA GLU A 164 -5.02 1.47 11.31
C GLU A 164 -4.08 2.59 10.85
N LEU A 165 -4.65 3.69 10.33
CA LEU A 165 -3.87 4.87 9.95
C LEU A 165 -3.14 5.45 11.15
N ALA A 166 -3.83 5.64 12.28
CA ALA A 166 -3.19 6.09 13.51
C ALA A 166 -2.06 5.16 13.93
N ALA A 167 -2.31 3.85 13.98
CA ALA A 167 -1.33 2.83 14.33
C ALA A 167 -0.05 2.93 13.50
N SER A 168 -0.20 3.14 12.17
CA SER A 168 0.91 3.25 11.23
C SER A 168 1.75 4.53 11.39
N LEU A 169 1.26 5.52 12.12
CA LEU A 169 1.87 6.84 12.29
C LEU A 169 2.36 7.13 13.72
N LEU A 170 2.03 6.28 14.69
CA LEU A 170 2.41 6.47 16.11
C LEU A 170 3.91 6.69 16.33
N TYR A 171 4.75 6.12 15.48
CA TYR A 171 6.21 6.22 15.54
C TYR A 171 6.80 7.24 14.56
N SER A 172 5.95 8.09 13.94
CA SER A 172 6.30 9.17 13.01
C SER A 172 7.19 8.71 11.84
N PRO A 173 6.72 7.78 11.01
CA PRO A 173 7.47 7.33 9.83
C PRO A 173 7.61 8.45 8.80
N SER A 174 8.70 8.43 8.03
CA SER A 174 8.94 9.36 6.91
C SER A 174 8.17 8.96 5.64
N ILE A 175 7.78 7.69 5.53
CA ILE A 175 7.12 7.14 4.35
C ILE A 175 5.88 6.36 4.79
N LEU A 176 4.78 6.53 4.06
CA LEU A 176 3.52 5.83 4.28
C LEU A 176 3.10 5.07 3.02
N PHE A 177 3.00 3.75 3.15
CA PHE A 177 2.44 2.86 2.13
C PHE A 177 0.98 2.55 2.46
N LEU A 178 0.08 2.89 1.54
CA LEU A 178 -1.36 2.65 1.66
C LEU A 178 -1.81 1.69 0.56
N ASP A 179 -2.03 0.42 0.90
CA ASP A 179 -2.47 -0.60 -0.06
C ASP A 179 -3.99 -0.74 0.01
N GLU A 180 -4.69 -0.07 -0.91
CA GLU A 180 -6.16 -0.01 -1.03
C GLU A 180 -6.87 0.45 0.27
N PRO A 181 -6.51 1.60 0.87
CA PRO A 181 -6.98 2.01 2.19
C PRO A 181 -8.46 2.39 2.24
N THR A 182 -9.09 2.64 1.09
CA THR A 182 -10.49 3.10 0.98
C THR A 182 -11.44 1.99 0.52
N ILE A 183 -10.92 0.78 0.29
CA ILE A 183 -11.73 -0.34 -0.20
C ILE A 183 -12.84 -0.70 0.80
N GLY A 184 -14.07 -0.77 0.31
CA GLY A 184 -15.25 -1.13 1.12
C GLY A 184 -15.70 -0.06 2.12
N LEU A 185 -15.09 1.13 2.13
CA LEU A 185 -15.52 2.24 2.96
C LEU A 185 -16.72 2.97 2.34
N ASP A 186 -17.59 3.51 3.20
CA ASP A 186 -18.63 4.46 2.80
C ASP A 186 -18.02 5.81 2.38
N ALA A 187 -18.82 6.66 1.72
CA ALA A 187 -18.37 7.93 1.18
C ALA A 187 -17.78 8.88 2.24
N VAL A 188 -18.35 8.92 3.44
CA VAL A 188 -17.90 9.78 4.53
C VAL A 188 -16.54 9.32 5.04
N SER A 189 -16.39 8.01 5.26
CA SER A 189 -15.12 7.40 5.68
C SER A 189 -14.02 7.58 4.64
N LYS A 190 -14.32 7.48 3.33
CA LYS A 190 -13.37 7.76 2.24
C LYS A 190 -12.87 9.20 2.28
N LEU A 191 -13.78 10.16 2.45
CA LEU A 191 -13.40 11.59 2.53
C LEU A 191 -12.50 11.84 3.73
N ALA A 192 -12.83 11.30 4.91
CA ALA A 192 -12.01 11.45 6.11
C ALA A 192 -10.60 10.88 5.92
N VAL A 193 -10.46 9.71 5.29
CA VAL A 193 -9.15 9.11 4.97
C VAL A 193 -8.37 10.00 3.99
N ARG A 194 -9.02 10.50 2.91
CA ARG A 194 -8.37 11.38 1.93
C ARG A 194 -7.86 12.67 2.57
N ASP A 195 -8.69 13.33 3.35
CA ASP A 195 -8.33 14.60 4.01
C ASP A 195 -7.18 14.39 5.00
N PHE A 196 -7.23 13.31 5.76
CA PHE A 196 -6.16 12.94 6.67
C PHE A 196 -4.83 12.69 5.93
N VAL A 197 -4.82 11.90 4.86
CA VAL A 197 -3.61 11.60 4.08
C VAL A 197 -3.01 12.87 3.46
N LYS A 198 -3.86 13.77 2.91
CA LYS A 198 -3.42 15.08 2.42
C LYS A 198 -2.74 15.91 3.50
N ARG A 199 -3.34 15.92 4.69
CA ARG A 199 -2.84 16.69 5.82
C ARG A 199 -1.48 16.14 6.28
N MET A 200 -1.33 14.85 6.42
CA MET A 200 -0.06 14.21 6.78
C MET A 200 1.06 14.52 5.77
N ASN A 201 0.76 14.45 4.48
CA ASN A 201 1.74 14.81 3.45
C ASN A 201 2.12 16.30 3.53
N ARG A 202 1.14 17.21 3.63
CA ARG A 202 1.37 18.65 3.59
C ARG A 202 2.05 19.19 4.87
N GLU A 203 1.62 18.73 6.06
CA GLU A 203 2.05 19.28 7.35
C GLU A 203 3.32 18.59 7.88
N HIS A 204 3.48 17.29 7.61
CA HIS A 204 4.62 16.51 8.09
C HIS A 204 5.64 16.14 7.00
N GLY A 205 5.37 16.47 5.73
CA GLY A 205 6.25 16.12 4.62
C GLY A 205 6.37 14.62 4.37
N THR A 206 5.41 13.81 4.86
CA THR A 206 5.41 12.36 4.71
C THR A 206 5.30 11.97 3.24
N THR A 207 6.23 11.16 2.76
CA THR A 207 6.14 10.57 1.41
C THR A 207 5.03 9.53 1.39
N VAL A 208 4.11 9.58 0.43
CA VAL A 208 2.96 8.67 0.38
C VAL A 208 2.92 7.91 -0.92
N ILE A 209 2.79 6.59 -0.83
CA ILE A 209 2.46 5.72 -1.96
C ILE A 209 1.10 5.09 -1.70
N LEU A 210 0.14 5.46 -2.54
CA LEU A 210 -1.23 4.97 -2.49
C LEU A 210 -1.47 3.99 -3.62
N THR A 211 -1.79 2.72 -3.31
CA THR A 211 -2.35 1.83 -4.32
C THR A 211 -3.88 1.88 -4.25
N THR A 212 -4.52 2.03 -5.37
CA THR A 212 -5.97 1.97 -5.48
C THR A 212 -6.38 1.66 -6.92
N HIS A 213 -7.60 1.22 -7.09
CA HIS A 213 -8.30 1.15 -8.37
C HIS A 213 -9.42 2.21 -8.45
N ASP A 214 -9.61 3.02 -7.41
CA ASP A 214 -10.62 4.10 -7.35
C ASP A 214 -9.98 5.41 -7.86
N MET A 215 -10.43 5.86 -9.03
CA MET A 215 -9.91 7.10 -9.65
C MET A 215 -10.21 8.35 -8.85
N GLN A 216 -11.25 8.34 -8.03
CA GLN A 216 -11.55 9.47 -7.15
C GLN A 216 -10.48 9.65 -6.08
N ASP A 217 -9.91 8.54 -5.55
CA ASP A 217 -8.79 8.60 -4.61
C ASP A 217 -7.55 9.19 -5.26
N ILE A 218 -7.24 8.71 -6.48
CA ILE A 218 -6.09 9.21 -7.24
C ILE A 218 -6.24 10.68 -7.56
N SER A 219 -7.38 11.09 -8.13
CA SER A 219 -7.64 12.48 -8.50
C SER A 219 -7.63 13.42 -7.30
N ALA A 220 -8.05 12.92 -6.14
CA ALA A 220 -8.04 13.69 -4.90
C ALA A 220 -6.64 13.81 -4.27
N LEU A 221 -5.79 12.80 -4.37
CA LEU A 221 -4.57 12.68 -3.57
C LEU A 221 -3.29 12.81 -4.39
N ALA A 222 -3.20 12.17 -5.55
CA ALA A 222 -1.94 12.01 -6.27
C ALA A 222 -1.72 13.12 -7.31
N GLN A 223 -0.54 13.71 -7.29
CA GLN A 223 -0.08 14.62 -8.35
C GLN A 223 0.62 13.87 -9.48
N ARG A 224 1.21 12.72 -9.17
CA ARG A 224 1.88 11.82 -10.10
C ARG A 224 1.32 10.42 -9.94
N VAL A 225 1.19 9.74 -11.04
CA VAL A 225 0.62 8.39 -11.12
C VAL A 225 1.57 7.48 -11.86
N ILE A 226 1.83 6.31 -11.28
CA ILE A 226 2.52 5.21 -11.93
C ILE A 226 1.48 4.14 -12.26
N LEU A 227 1.28 3.91 -13.55
CA LEU A 227 0.36 2.90 -14.05
C LEU A 227 1.12 1.60 -14.30
N ILE A 228 0.70 0.51 -13.65
CA ILE A 228 1.30 -0.82 -13.80
C ILE A 228 0.31 -1.80 -14.44
N GLY A 229 0.81 -2.66 -15.34
CA GLY A 229 0.07 -3.76 -15.93
C GLY A 229 0.97 -4.96 -16.19
N ARG A 230 0.48 -6.17 -15.89
CA ARG A 230 1.25 -7.43 -16.04
C ARG A 230 2.68 -7.34 -15.46
N GLY A 231 2.83 -6.68 -14.32
CA GLY A 231 4.12 -6.53 -13.63
C GLY A 231 5.07 -5.50 -14.22
N ARG A 232 4.67 -4.71 -15.23
CA ARG A 232 5.50 -3.69 -15.87
C ARG A 232 4.89 -2.30 -15.73
N ILE A 233 5.72 -1.26 -15.63
CA ILE A 233 5.26 0.11 -15.69
C ILE A 233 4.85 0.44 -17.12
N LEU A 234 3.62 0.91 -17.26
CA LEU A 234 3.02 1.30 -18.53
C LEU A 234 3.13 2.80 -18.78
N LEU A 235 2.99 3.58 -17.70
CA LEU A 235 3.08 5.02 -17.71
C LEU A 235 3.54 5.52 -16.34
N ASP A 236 4.36 6.54 -16.32
CA ASP A 236 4.79 7.28 -15.14
C ASP A 236 4.67 8.78 -15.47
N GLY A 237 3.68 9.46 -14.88
CA GLY A 237 3.36 10.83 -15.24
C GLY A 237 2.21 11.41 -14.42
N THR A 238 1.60 12.47 -14.94
CA THR A 238 0.42 13.12 -14.36
C THR A 238 -0.88 12.46 -14.82
N LEU A 239 -1.99 12.82 -14.18
CA LEU A 239 -3.33 12.42 -14.67
C LEU A 239 -3.60 12.93 -16.10
N GLU A 240 -3.03 14.08 -16.45
CA GLU A 240 -3.15 14.62 -17.81
C GLU A 240 -2.39 13.78 -18.83
N ASP A 241 -1.23 13.24 -18.46
CA ASP A 241 -0.49 12.32 -19.32
C ASP A 241 -1.27 11.00 -19.54
N ILE A 242 -1.99 10.52 -18.51
CA ILE A 242 -2.89 9.37 -18.66
C ILE A 242 -4.03 9.67 -19.64
N ARG A 243 -4.68 10.84 -19.51
CA ARG A 243 -5.76 11.25 -20.44
C ARG A 243 -5.28 11.31 -21.89
N ARG A 244 -4.12 11.93 -22.13
CA ARG A 244 -3.51 12.00 -23.48
C ARG A 244 -3.20 10.64 -24.05
N ALA A 245 -2.57 9.78 -23.27
CA ALA A 245 -2.19 8.43 -23.69
C ALA A 245 -3.41 7.54 -23.94
N GLY A 246 -4.51 7.74 -23.19
CA GLY A 246 -5.79 7.04 -23.33
C GLY A 246 -6.71 7.55 -24.44
N GLY A 247 -6.28 8.55 -25.25
CA GLY A 247 -7.07 9.06 -26.38
C GLY A 247 -7.71 10.44 -26.15
N ASN A 248 -7.17 11.25 -25.25
CA ASN A 248 -7.70 12.57 -24.86
C ASN A 248 -9.11 12.51 -24.24
N GLU A 249 -9.39 11.43 -23.52
CA GLU A 249 -10.65 11.28 -22.79
C GLU A 249 -10.74 12.31 -21.66
N SER A 250 -11.93 12.90 -21.47
CA SER A 250 -12.21 13.77 -20.32
C SER A 250 -12.31 12.98 -19.03
N ASP A 251 -12.78 11.74 -19.11
CA ASP A 251 -12.88 10.79 -18.00
C ASP A 251 -11.59 9.95 -17.88
N VAL A 252 -10.96 10.01 -16.71
CA VAL A 252 -9.73 9.28 -16.43
C VAL A 252 -9.95 7.77 -16.37
N ASP A 253 -11.10 7.30 -15.87
CA ASP A 253 -11.46 5.88 -15.86
C ASP A 253 -11.49 5.33 -17.28
N GLN A 254 -12.11 6.05 -18.21
CA GLN A 254 -12.17 5.68 -19.61
C GLN A 254 -10.79 5.73 -20.27
N ALA A 255 -9.97 6.74 -19.97
CA ALA A 255 -8.60 6.84 -20.46
C ALA A 255 -7.73 5.66 -20.02
N VAL A 256 -7.83 5.24 -18.77
CA VAL A 256 -7.13 4.08 -18.22
C VAL A 256 -7.61 2.79 -18.89
N ALA A 257 -8.94 2.60 -19.06
CA ALA A 257 -9.50 1.44 -19.75
C ALA A 257 -8.99 1.34 -21.20
N ASN A 258 -8.99 2.46 -21.93
CA ASN A 258 -8.48 2.53 -23.29
C ASN A 258 -6.99 2.17 -23.37
N LEU A 259 -6.19 2.64 -22.39
CA LEU A 259 -4.77 2.28 -22.30
C LEU A 259 -4.57 0.78 -22.08
N TYR A 260 -5.33 0.16 -21.18
CA TYR A 260 -5.23 -1.28 -20.96
C TYR A 260 -5.63 -2.10 -22.18
N HIS A 261 -6.71 -1.72 -22.89
CA HIS A 261 -7.10 -2.34 -24.14
C HIS A 261 -6.03 -2.18 -25.22
N LYS A 262 -5.49 -0.96 -25.41
CA LYS A 262 -4.43 -0.68 -26.39
C LYS A 262 -3.15 -1.50 -26.17
N LEU A 263 -2.85 -1.80 -24.89
CA LEU A 263 -1.66 -2.55 -24.49
C LEU A 263 -1.94 -4.05 -24.24
N ASP A 264 -3.15 -4.51 -24.58
CA ASP A 264 -3.59 -5.91 -24.43
C ASP A 264 -3.37 -6.44 -22.99
N ILE A 265 -3.72 -5.59 -21.97
CA ILE A 265 -3.54 -5.89 -20.55
C ILE A 265 -4.78 -6.56 -19.96
N LEU A 266 -5.97 -6.25 -20.48
CA LEU A 266 -7.27 -6.81 -20.05
C LEU A 266 -7.72 -7.92 -21.00
#